data_5145e7f226bcb6b536724a0e222f6221
#
_entry.id   5145e7f226bcb6b536724a0e222f6221
#
_cell.length_a   1.000
_cell.length_b   1.000
_cell.length_c   1.000
_cell.angle_alpha   90.00
_cell.angle_beta   90.00
_cell.angle_gamma   90.00
#
_symmetry.space_group_name_H-M   'P 1'
#
loop_
_entity.id
_entity.type
_entity.pdbx_description
1 polymer ?
#
loop_
_entity_poly.entity_id
_entity_poly.type
_entity_poly.pdbx_seq_one_letter_code
_entity_poly.pdbx_strand_id
1 'polypeptide(L)'
;MNTAFGKETGRRGKVAGRPGGSRGFTLIEILIGITILAVGLLGVAGMFSTAYVDISAGGKTTMAVTAARQVIEDMRLMPFDNLVNVNGFNTNTVGSQPAGQPELAMARKWRYLVAGSGVGWNFTAAEMAQWSSLYTGGANFGGQATVAVTSPSPTLRQVTVTVPVPGRGVNVSLSTLISRL
;
A
#
# COMPACT_ATOMS: atom_id res chain seq x y z
N MET A 1 -90.21 0.27 55.16
CA MET A 1 -88.76 0.59 55.24
C MET A 1 -88.26 0.78 53.82
N ASN A 2 -88.13 2.03 53.40
CA ASN A 2 -87.77 2.43 52.05
C ASN A 2 -86.32 2.87 52.04
N THR A 3 -85.53 2.27 51.20
CA THR A 3 -84.20 2.74 50.87
C THR A 3 -84.15 3.10 49.41
N ALA A 4 -84.01 4.42 49.16
CA ALA A 4 -83.90 5.01 47.85
C ALA A 4 -82.50 4.76 47.26
N PHE A 5 -82.43 4.29 46.02
CA PHE A 5 -81.20 4.10 45.21
C PHE A 5 -80.93 5.41 44.43
N GLY A 6 -79.88 6.08 44.79
CA GLY A 6 -79.39 7.25 44.06
C GLY A 6 -78.68 6.86 42.76
N LYS A 7 -79.12 7.43 41.65
CA LYS A 7 -78.60 7.23 40.33
C LYS A 7 -77.53 8.28 40.03
N GLU A 8 -76.23 7.82 40.13
CA GLU A 8 -75.11 8.66 39.69
C GLU A 8 -75.02 8.71 38.15
N THR A 9 -75.20 9.82 37.59
CA THR A 9 -75.02 10.13 36.18
C THR A 9 -73.56 10.45 35.95
N GLY A 10 -72.76 9.44 35.50
CA GLY A 10 -71.38 9.61 35.10
C GLY A 10 -71.27 10.49 33.85
N ARG A 11 -70.77 11.70 34.05
CA ARG A 11 -70.45 12.66 33.00
C ARG A 11 -69.14 12.23 32.30
N ARG A 12 -69.26 11.51 31.19
CA ARG A 12 -68.07 11.19 30.31
C ARG A 12 -67.55 12.46 29.71
N GLY A 13 -66.43 12.97 30.22
CA GLY A 13 -65.68 14.01 29.61
C GLY A 13 -65.14 13.54 28.25
N LYS A 14 -65.61 14.16 27.18
CA LYS A 14 -65.09 13.97 25.82
C LYS A 14 -63.70 14.59 25.79
N VAL A 15 -62.64 13.77 25.82
CA VAL A 15 -61.31 14.19 25.53
C VAL A 15 -61.28 14.53 24.04
N ALA A 16 -61.29 15.83 23.73
CA ALA A 16 -61.09 16.30 22.38
C ALA A 16 -59.64 15.95 21.97
N GLY A 17 -59.49 14.87 21.22
CA GLY A 17 -58.23 14.58 20.55
C GLY A 17 -57.89 15.76 19.64
N ARG A 18 -56.80 16.47 19.97
CA ARG A 18 -56.18 17.41 19.06
C ARG A 18 -55.85 16.67 17.79
N PRO A 19 -56.33 17.05 16.62
CA PRO A 19 -55.86 16.54 15.36
C PRO A 19 -54.39 16.96 15.25
N GLY A 20 -53.46 16.01 15.41
CA GLY A 20 -52.07 16.21 15.09
C GLY A 20 -51.99 16.53 13.59
N GLY A 21 -51.95 17.80 13.26
CA GLY A 21 -51.76 18.24 11.89
C GLY A 21 -50.44 17.68 11.39
N SER A 22 -50.49 16.70 10.49
CA SER A 22 -49.35 16.29 9.71
C SER A 22 -48.89 17.49 8.89
N ARG A 23 -47.88 18.20 9.41
CA ARG A 23 -47.21 19.25 8.65
C ARG A 23 -46.46 18.57 7.53
N GLY A 24 -46.95 18.62 6.31
CA GLY A 24 -46.21 18.20 5.14
C GLY A 24 -44.98 19.10 4.95
N PHE A 25 -43.89 18.52 4.43
CA PHE A 25 -42.70 19.28 4.07
C PHE A 25 -43.03 20.32 3.00
N THR A 26 -42.49 21.51 3.14
CA THR A 26 -42.60 22.55 2.11
C THR A 26 -41.64 22.23 0.97
N LEU A 27 -41.96 22.66 -0.24
CA LEU A 27 -41.11 22.47 -1.42
C LEU A 27 -39.72 23.11 -1.21
N ILE A 28 -39.66 24.24 -0.53
CA ILE A 28 -38.41 24.93 -0.19
C ILE A 28 -37.53 24.13 0.79
N GLU A 29 -38.15 23.48 1.75
CA GLU A 29 -37.46 22.64 2.74
C GLU A 29 -36.79 21.41 2.08
N ILE A 30 -37.47 20.76 1.13
CA ILE A 30 -36.94 19.69 0.34
C ILE A 30 -35.77 20.19 -0.52
N LEU A 31 -35.89 21.34 -1.15
CA LEU A 31 -34.87 21.93 -2.00
C LEU A 31 -33.61 22.28 -1.22
N ILE A 32 -33.76 22.87 -0.02
CA ILE A 32 -32.63 23.13 0.88
C ILE A 32 -32.01 21.81 1.34
N GLY A 33 -32.81 20.81 1.73
CA GLY A 33 -32.32 19.50 2.15
C GLY A 33 -31.50 18.79 1.08
N ILE A 34 -31.99 18.80 -0.17
CA ILE A 34 -31.23 18.19 -1.31
C ILE A 34 -29.93 18.96 -1.57
N THR A 35 -29.95 20.29 -1.46
CA THR A 35 -28.73 21.10 -1.67
C THR A 35 -27.66 20.80 -0.61
N ILE A 36 -28.04 20.74 0.66
CA ILE A 36 -27.13 20.39 1.75
C ILE A 36 -26.59 18.96 1.56
N LEU A 37 -27.47 18.02 1.20
CA LEU A 37 -27.10 16.63 0.92
C LEU A 37 -26.11 16.54 -0.24
N ALA A 38 -26.35 17.26 -1.34
CA ALA A 38 -25.47 17.27 -2.51
C ALA A 38 -24.09 17.81 -2.17
N VAL A 39 -23.99 18.91 -1.43
CA VAL A 39 -22.70 19.47 -0.98
C VAL A 39 -22.00 18.49 -0.04
N GLY A 40 -22.71 17.86 0.88
CA GLY A 40 -22.16 16.83 1.77
C GLY A 40 -21.59 15.62 1.01
N LEU A 41 -22.32 15.12 0.03
CA LEU A 41 -21.89 13.99 -0.81
C LEU A 41 -20.65 14.32 -1.66
N LEU A 42 -20.58 15.55 -2.21
CA LEU A 42 -19.39 16.01 -2.94
C LEU A 42 -18.15 16.06 -2.03
N GLY A 43 -18.30 16.51 -0.79
CA GLY A 43 -17.22 16.51 0.21
C GLY A 43 -16.72 15.10 0.51
N VAL A 44 -17.64 14.17 0.74
CA VAL A 44 -17.30 12.75 1.00
C VAL A 44 -16.65 12.11 -0.22
N ALA A 45 -17.15 12.37 -1.44
CA ALA A 45 -16.57 11.85 -2.66
C ALA A 45 -15.10 12.29 -2.85
N GLY A 46 -14.78 13.54 -2.51
CA GLY A 46 -13.40 14.04 -2.53
C GLY A 46 -12.47 13.31 -1.56
N MET A 47 -12.95 12.96 -0.37
CA MET A 47 -12.17 12.19 0.62
C MET A 47 -11.83 10.79 0.14
N PHE A 48 -12.72 10.10 -0.58
CA PHE A 48 -12.45 8.77 -1.13
C PHE A 48 -11.30 8.78 -2.15
N SER A 49 -11.24 9.79 -3.00
CA SER A 49 -10.16 9.93 -3.98
C SER A 49 -8.80 10.04 -3.28
N THR A 50 -8.69 10.88 -2.26
CA THR A 50 -7.45 11.05 -1.49
C THR A 50 -7.06 9.78 -0.74
N ALA A 51 -8.02 9.15 -0.08
CA ALA A 51 -7.79 7.90 0.65
C ALA A 51 -7.29 6.77 -0.27
N TYR A 52 -7.83 6.63 -1.47
CA TYR A 52 -7.39 5.65 -2.44
C TYR A 52 -5.93 5.85 -2.88
N VAL A 53 -5.54 7.10 -3.14
CA VAL A 53 -4.14 7.45 -3.48
C VAL A 53 -3.20 7.09 -2.34
N ASP A 54 -3.57 7.39 -1.10
CA ASP A 54 -2.74 7.11 0.08
C ASP A 54 -2.60 5.61 0.36
N ILE A 55 -3.67 4.83 0.23
CA ILE A 55 -3.65 3.37 0.39
C ILE A 55 -2.75 2.74 -0.70
N SER A 56 -2.91 3.15 -1.95
CA SER A 56 -2.08 2.67 -3.06
C SER A 56 -0.60 2.98 -2.82
N ALA A 57 -0.29 4.16 -2.34
CA ALA A 57 1.08 4.57 -2.04
C ALA A 57 1.68 3.83 -0.84
N GLY A 58 0.87 3.53 0.19
CA GLY A 58 1.27 2.68 1.31
C GLY A 58 1.63 1.28 0.86
N GLY A 59 0.82 0.68 -0.01
CA GLY A 59 1.10 -0.62 -0.61
C GLY A 59 2.43 -0.67 -1.37
N LYS A 60 2.71 0.35 -2.20
CA LYS A 60 3.99 0.47 -2.92
C LYS A 60 5.20 0.59 -1.99
N THR A 61 5.06 1.33 -0.89
CA THR A 61 6.12 1.43 0.12
C THR A 61 6.39 0.08 0.78
N THR A 62 5.35 -0.65 1.16
CA THR A 62 5.48 -2.00 1.73
C THR A 62 6.18 -2.95 0.77
N MET A 63 5.83 -2.91 -0.51
CA MET A 63 6.50 -3.72 -1.55
C MET A 63 7.98 -3.34 -1.67
N ALA A 64 8.34 -2.06 -1.68
CA ALA A 64 9.73 -1.62 -1.74
C ALA A 64 10.55 -2.10 -0.53
N VAL A 65 9.98 -2.06 0.67
CA VAL A 65 10.60 -2.61 1.88
C VAL A 65 10.79 -4.12 1.76
N THR A 66 9.79 -4.85 1.27
CA THR A 66 9.87 -6.30 1.06
C THR A 66 10.96 -6.67 0.06
N ALA A 67 11.02 -5.94 -1.07
CA ALA A 67 12.08 -6.13 -2.06
C ALA A 67 13.47 -5.90 -1.47
N ALA A 68 13.66 -4.78 -0.77
CA ALA A 68 14.95 -4.46 -0.16
C ALA A 68 15.37 -5.50 0.89
N ARG A 69 14.44 -6.00 1.70
CA ARG A 69 14.70 -7.09 2.66
C ARG A 69 15.12 -8.38 1.97
N GLN A 70 14.42 -8.75 0.90
CA GLN A 70 14.76 -9.97 0.18
C GLN A 70 16.17 -9.91 -0.44
N VAL A 71 16.54 -8.76 -1.03
CA VAL A 71 17.90 -8.57 -1.54
C VAL A 71 18.94 -8.70 -0.42
N ILE A 72 18.69 -8.11 0.76
CA ILE A 72 19.59 -8.23 1.92
C ILE A 72 19.71 -9.68 2.39
N GLU A 73 18.62 -10.43 2.45
CA GLU A 73 18.65 -11.86 2.86
C GLU A 73 19.41 -12.69 1.84
N ASP A 74 19.19 -12.48 0.55
CA ASP A 74 19.97 -13.16 -0.49
C ASP A 74 21.48 -12.83 -0.38
N MET A 75 21.83 -11.58 -0.05
CA MET A 75 23.23 -11.18 0.16
C MET A 75 23.86 -11.81 1.39
N ARG A 76 23.10 -12.07 2.43
CA ARG A 76 23.59 -12.79 3.62
C ARG A 76 23.95 -14.25 3.33
N LEU A 77 23.33 -14.83 2.32
CA LEU A 77 23.62 -16.19 1.86
C LEU A 77 24.80 -16.24 0.88
N MET A 78 25.27 -15.10 0.39
CA MET A 78 26.37 -15.00 -0.54
C MET A 78 27.71 -15.13 0.20
N PRO A 79 28.74 -15.77 -0.39
CA PRO A 79 30.08 -15.78 0.17
C PRO A 79 30.58 -14.36 0.43
N PHE A 80 31.20 -14.14 1.59
CA PHE A 80 31.63 -12.81 2.03
C PHE A 80 32.52 -12.07 1.01
N ASP A 81 33.43 -12.79 0.38
CA ASP A 81 34.36 -12.22 -0.59
C ASP A 81 33.69 -11.82 -1.91
N ASN A 82 32.54 -12.42 -2.22
CA ASN A 82 31.77 -12.14 -3.43
C ASN A 82 30.85 -10.92 -3.29
N LEU A 83 30.56 -10.48 -2.05
CA LEU A 83 29.69 -9.34 -1.79
C LEU A 83 30.14 -8.06 -2.50
N VAL A 84 31.45 -7.85 -2.64
CA VAL A 84 32.00 -6.67 -3.32
C VAL A 84 31.68 -6.65 -4.81
N ASN A 85 31.47 -7.82 -5.44
CA ASN A 85 31.21 -7.94 -6.87
C ASN A 85 29.82 -7.40 -7.27
N VAL A 86 28.89 -7.26 -6.32
CA VAL A 86 27.57 -6.66 -6.57
C VAL A 86 27.52 -5.19 -6.22
N ASN A 87 28.65 -4.58 -5.85
CA ASN A 87 28.71 -3.15 -5.57
C ASN A 87 28.42 -2.34 -6.84
N GLY A 88 27.55 -1.35 -6.73
CA GLY A 88 27.12 -0.51 -7.85
C GLY A 88 26.09 -1.17 -8.77
N PHE A 89 25.60 -2.36 -8.43
CA PHE A 89 24.51 -2.97 -9.19
C PHE A 89 23.26 -2.08 -9.20
N ASN A 90 22.70 -1.93 -10.40
CA ASN A 90 21.52 -1.13 -10.65
C ASN A 90 20.55 -1.90 -11.54
N THR A 91 19.34 -2.11 -11.07
CA THR A 91 18.34 -2.91 -11.77
C THR A 91 17.93 -2.35 -13.13
N ASN A 92 18.13 -1.07 -13.41
CA ASN A 92 17.83 -0.47 -14.70
C ASN A 92 19.01 -0.46 -15.69
N THR A 93 20.19 -0.88 -15.26
CA THR A 93 21.40 -0.81 -16.07
C THR A 93 21.94 -2.22 -16.31
N VAL A 94 21.73 -2.76 -17.50
CA VAL A 94 22.24 -4.11 -17.86
C VAL A 94 23.75 -4.21 -17.68
N GLY A 95 24.51 -3.17 -18.02
CA GLY A 95 25.95 -3.13 -17.86
C GLY A 95 26.46 -3.11 -16.39
N SER A 96 25.58 -2.96 -15.41
CA SER A 96 25.95 -3.03 -13.98
C SER A 96 25.90 -4.45 -13.42
N GLN A 97 25.59 -5.46 -14.25
CA GLN A 97 25.56 -6.85 -13.82
C GLN A 97 26.95 -7.33 -13.43
N PRO A 98 27.08 -8.10 -12.33
CA PRO A 98 28.30 -8.82 -12.03
C PRO A 98 28.66 -9.78 -13.16
N ALA A 99 29.96 -9.96 -13.42
CA ALA A 99 30.44 -10.85 -14.48
C ALA A 99 30.43 -12.35 -14.08
N GLY A 100 30.53 -12.64 -12.77
CA GLY A 100 30.69 -13.96 -12.23
C GLY A 100 29.46 -14.61 -11.65
N GLN A 101 29.51 -15.89 -11.41
CA GLN A 101 28.50 -16.63 -10.64
C GLN A 101 29.01 -16.83 -9.19
N PRO A 102 28.14 -16.81 -8.20
CA PRO A 102 26.68 -16.78 -8.24
C PRO A 102 26.06 -15.37 -8.34
N GLU A 103 26.86 -14.31 -8.31
CA GLU A 103 26.42 -12.91 -8.22
C GLU A 103 25.54 -12.51 -9.40
N LEU A 104 25.88 -12.97 -10.60
CA LEU A 104 25.10 -12.71 -11.81
C LEU A 104 23.68 -13.27 -11.68
N ALA A 105 23.52 -14.50 -11.21
CA ALA A 105 22.21 -15.11 -11.02
C ALA A 105 21.38 -14.34 -9.98
N MET A 106 22.01 -13.91 -8.89
CA MET A 106 21.35 -13.10 -7.85
C MET A 106 20.94 -11.73 -8.38
N ALA A 107 21.82 -11.03 -9.08
CA ALA A 107 21.52 -9.74 -9.69
C ALA A 107 20.33 -9.82 -10.68
N ARG A 108 20.28 -10.87 -11.50
CA ARG A 108 19.17 -11.15 -12.42
C ARG A 108 17.88 -11.41 -11.65
N LYS A 109 17.92 -12.21 -10.59
CA LYS A 109 16.79 -12.47 -9.69
C LYS A 109 16.26 -11.18 -9.07
N TRP A 110 17.14 -10.32 -8.56
CA TRP A 110 16.75 -9.03 -7.96
C TRP A 110 16.13 -8.08 -8.99
N ARG A 111 16.70 -8.04 -10.19
CA ARG A 111 16.08 -7.28 -11.29
C ARG A 111 14.66 -7.76 -11.55
N TYR A 112 14.47 -9.07 -11.70
CA TYR A 112 13.16 -9.64 -11.95
C TYR A 112 12.17 -9.37 -10.80
N LEU A 113 12.64 -9.50 -9.56
CA LEU A 113 11.86 -9.20 -8.35
C LEU A 113 11.36 -7.75 -8.35
N VAL A 114 12.24 -6.78 -8.65
CA VAL A 114 11.96 -5.35 -8.50
C VAL A 114 11.29 -4.76 -9.73
N ALA A 115 11.62 -5.19 -10.91
CA ALA A 115 11.22 -4.51 -12.14
C ALA A 115 10.70 -5.46 -13.24
N GLY A 116 10.58 -6.74 -12.98
CA GLY A 116 10.13 -7.73 -13.95
C GLY A 116 11.05 -7.86 -15.17
N SER A 117 10.52 -8.38 -16.27
CA SER A 117 11.21 -8.46 -17.55
C SER A 117 11.15 -7.15 -18.33
N GLY A 118 12.14 -6.91 -19.19
CA GLY A 118 12.16 -5.76 -20.09
C GLY A 118 13.44 -4.92 -19.99
N VAL A 119 13.52 -3.86 -20.78
CA VAL A 119 14.63 -2.89 -20.81
C VAL A 119 15.99 -3.58 -21.02
N GLY A 120 16.08 -4.46 -22.02
CA GLY A 120 17.34 -5.18 -22.37
C GLY A 120 17.67 -6.38 -21.49
N TRP A 121 16.79 -6.72 -20.53
CA TRP A 121 16.92 -7.92 -19.70
C TRP A 121 16.14 -9.08 -20.29
N ASN A 122 16.85 -10.09 -20.77
CA ASN A 122 16.25 -11.31 -21.31
C ASN A 122 16.33 -12.42 -20.27
N PHE A 123 15.19 -12.81 -19.73
CA PHE A 123 15.06 -13.91 -18.79
C PHE A 123 14.55 -15.17 -19.50
N THR A 124 15.09 -16.32 -19.12
CA THR A 124 14.59 -17.61 -19.60
C THR A 124 13.29 -17.99 -18.88
N ALA A 125 12.48 -18.84 -19.50
CA ALA A 125 11.26 -19.35 -18.86
C ALA A 125 11.58 -20.10 -17.54
N ALA A 126 12.73 -20.79 -17.48
CA ALA A 126 13.17 -21.51 -16.28
C ALA A 126 13.52 -20.53 -15.13
N GLU A 127 14.20 -19.42 -15.42
CA GLU A 127 14.48 -18.38 -14.42
C GLU A 127 13.19 -17.77 -13.90
N MET A 128 12.27 -17.40 -14.79
CA MET A 128 10.99 -16.81 -14.42
C MET A 128 10.08 -17.75 -13.62
N ALA A 129 10.18 -19.06 -13.86
CA ALA A 129 9.44 -20.06 -13.09
C ALA A 129 9.96 -20.24 -11.67
N GLN A 130 11.26 -20.00 -11.46
CA GLN A 130 11.89 -20.12 -10.14
C GLN A 130 11.75 -18.85 -9.28
N TRP A 131 11.58 -17.69 -9.91
CA TRP A 131 11.59 -16.41 -9.21
C TRP A 131 10.20 -15.84 -9.07
N SER A 132 9.83 -15.49 -7.83
CA SER A 132 8.62 -14.71 -7.58
C SER A 132 8.87 -13.27 -7.98
N SER A 133 7.99 -12.71 -8.80
CA SER A 133 7.94 -11.27 -9.00
C SER A 133 6.99 -10.67 -7.97
N LEU A 134 7.38 -9.61 -7.28
CA LEU A 134 6.48 -8.78 -6.49
C LEU A 134 5.53 -7.99 -7.41
N TYR A 135 5.68 -8.18 -8.71
CA TYR A 135 4.91 -7.57 -9.78
C TYR A 135 3.93 -8.54 -10.39
N THR A 136 2.71 -8.46 -9.99
CA THR A 136 1.57 -8.93 -10.75
C THR A 136 1.17 -7.86 -11.76
N GLY A 137 1.31 -8.14 -13.05
CA GLY A 137 0.77 -7.28 -14.10
C GLY A 137 1.75 -6.42 -14.89
N GLY A 138 3.05 -6.69 -14.85
CA GLY A 138 4.04 -6.00 -15.70
C GLY A 138 4.29 -4.54 -15.38
N ALA A 139 3.74 -4.05 -14.27
CA ALA A 139 4.01 -2.71 -13.80
C ALA A 139 5.35 -2.69 -13.08
N ASN A 140 6.31 -2.10 -13.70
CA ASN A 140 7.60 -1.72 -13.17
C ASN A 140 7.44 -0.94 -11.85
N PHE A 141 8.25 -1.17 -10.80
CA PHE A 141 8.34 -0.24 -9.67
C PHE A 141 8.73 1.16 -10.14
N GLY A 142 8.98 1.30 -11.45
CA GLY A 142 9.22 2.58 -12.08
C GLY A 142 10.51 3.23 -11.61
N GLY A 143 11.36 2.49 -10.91
CA GLY A 143 12.53 3.05 -10.29
C GLY A 143 13.73 2.13 -10.31
N GLN A 144 14.89 2.71 -10.08
CA GLN A 144 16.19 2.04 -10.02
C GLN A 144 16.43 1.54 -8.60
N ALA A 145 16.35 0.22 -8.37
CA ALA A 145 16.92 -0.34 -7.16
C ALA A 145 18.45 -0.44 -7.32
N THR A 146 19.17 -0.04 -6.30
CA THR A 146 20.64 -0.06 -6.28
C THR A 146 21.16 -0.80 -5.08
N VAL A 147 22.31 -1.45 -5.26
CA VAL A 147 23.06 -2.12 -4.21
C VAL A 147 24.41 -1.43 -4.07
N ALA A 148 24.71 -0.97 -2.86
CA ALA A 148 26.02 -0.43 -2.51
C ALA A 148 26.67 -1.31 -1.44
N VAL A 149 27.93 -1.67 -1.65
CA VAL A 149 28.72 -2.44 -0.70
C VAL A 149 29.98 -1.65 -0.35
N THR A 150 30.13 -1.36 0.93
CA THR A 150 31.34 -0.72 1.47
C THR A 150 32.06 -1.67 2.41
N SER A 151 33.35 -1.46 2.60
CA SER A 151 34.22 -2.31 3.42
C SER A 151 34.79 -1.48 4.58
N PRO A 152 34.04 -1.35 5.69
CA PRO A 152 34.54 -0.60 6.85
C PRO A 152 35.80 -1.24 7.47
N SER A 153 35.94 -2.57 7.33
CA SER A 153 37.14 -3.32 7.72
C SER A 153 37.34 -4.53 6.84
N PRO A 154 38.50 -5.22 6.88
CA PRO A 154 38.74 -6.44 6.12
C PRO A 154 37.74 -7.57 6.42
N THR A 155 37.18 -7.59 7.61
CA THR A 155 36.26 -8.61 8.11
C THR A 155 34.80 -8.17 8.11
N LEU A 156 34.51 -6.95 7.65
CA LEU A 156 33.16 -6.38 7.71
C LEU A 156 32.77 -5.75 6.38
N ARG A 157 31.59 -6.05 5.93
CA ARG A 157 30.94 -5.42 4.76
C ARG A 157 29.64 -4.73 5.22
N GLN A 158 29.48 -3.48 4.84
CA GLN A 158 28.18 -2.80 4.96
C GLN A 158 27.50 -2.87 3.60
N VAL A 159 26.31 -3.44 3.59
CA VAL A 159 25.45 -3.53 2.43
C VAL A 159 24.30 -2.57 2.58
N THR A 160 24.08 -1.73 1.58
CA THR A 160 22.93 -0.82 1.51
C THR A 160 22.16 -1.11 0.24
N VAL A 161 20.88 -1.40 0.40
CA VAL A 161 19.95 -1.62 -0.70
C VAL A 161 18.95 -0.47 -0.71
N THR A 162 18.86 0.22 -1.85
CA THR A 162 17.93 1.34 -2.03
C THR A 162 16.93 0.99 -3.12
N VAL A 163 15.64 1.05 -2.78
CA VAL A 163 14.52 0.77 -3.69
C VAL A 163 13.63 2.01 -3.74
N PRO A 164 13.46 2.64 -4.90
CA PRO A 164 12.57 3.79 -5.03
C PRO A 164 11.11 3.36 -4.94
N VAL A 165 10.30 4.23 -4.33
CA VAL A 165 8.84 4.05 -4.25
C VAL A 165 8.19 4.74 -5.44
N PRO A 166 7.52 3.99 -6.33
CA PRO A 166 6.94 4.56 -7.54
C PRO A 166 5.90 5.64 -7.27
N GLY A 167 6.04 6.77 -7.97
CA GLY A 167 5.07 7.87 -7.91
C GLY A 167 5.15 8.75 -6.66
N ARG A 168 6.15 8.53 -5.76
CA ARG A 168 6.32 9.37 -4.56
C ARG A 168 7.63 10.16 -4.50
N GLY A 169 8.59 9.88 -5.36
CA GLY A 169 9.90 10.55 -5.33
C GLY A 169 10.71 10.25 -4.04
N VAL A 170 10.32 9.22 -3.27
CA VAL A 170 11.01 8.79 -2.07
C VAL A 170 11.62 7.41 -2.28
N ASN A 171 12.70 7.11 -1.55
CA ASN A 171 13.39 5.84 -1.59
C ASN A 171 13.30 5.13 -0.25
N VAL A 172 13.16 3.81 -0.28
CA VAL A 172 13.39 2.94 0.86
C VAL A 172 14.85 2.50 0.82
N SER A 173 15.60 2.79 1.87
CA SER A 173 16.99 2.37 2.01
C SER A 173 17.12 1.50 3.25
N LEU A 174 17.63 0.29 3.07
CA LEU A 174 17.93 -0.64 4.15
C LEU A 174 19.43 -0.95 4.15
N SER A 175 20.04 -0.93 5.32
CA SER A 175 21.45 -1.28 5.48
C SER A 175 21.64 -2.39 6.50
N THR A 176 22.63 -3.24 6.25
CA THR A 176 23.05 -4.30 7.17
C THR A 176 24.57 -4.43 7.18
N LEU A 177 25.09 -4.98 8.25
CA LEU A 177 26.50 -5.35 8.38
C LEU A 177 26.61 -6.87 8.27
N ILE A 178 27.54 -7.33 7.45
CA ILE A 178 27.86 -8.74 7.26
C ILE A 178 29.31 -8.93 7.66
N SER A 179 29.57 -9.83 8.60
CA SER A 179 30.92 -10.17 9.06
C SER A 179 31.42 -11.45 8.38
N ARG A 180 32.72 -11.53 8.17
CA ARG A 180 33.41 -12.77 7.85
C ARG A 180 33.39 -13.65 9.11
N LEU A 181 32.86 -14.86 9.00
CA LEU A 181 32.91 -15.88 10.04
C LEU A 181 34.26 -16.62 9.94
#